data_39b9d652f3ba71ce581df2c5d2630bfa
#
_entry.id   39b9d652f3ba71ce581df2c5d2630bfa
#
_cell.length_a   1.000
_cell.length_b   1.000
_cell.length_c   1.000
_cell.angle_alpha   90.00
_cell.angle_beta   90.00
_cell.angle_gamma   90.00
#
_symmetry.space_group_name_H-M   'P 1'
#
loop_
_entity.id
_entity.type
_entity.pdbx_description
1 polymer ?
#
loop_
_entity_poly.entity_id
_entity_poly.type
_entity_poly.pdbx_seq_one_letter_code
_entity_poly.pdbx_strand_id
1 'polypeptide(L)'
;MKTSKNAHAAHAGLCANIAKATQKAVTTALICVLLAGMLTACGGDSSKSYDLQEVYQEILAAQPENTDDLSGVMFETTDQDAIEEVYPGLGAIKLKQEVCYQHAVTGFCEIMLVEVADSKDVQSVVDIFNQRIDTASNDSFYPETAQLWAQNAQVQTGGNYVAMVALPDGYTVPEKIFS
;
A
#
# COMPACT_ATOMS: atom_id res chain seq x y z
N MET A 1 -9.21 -14.81 80.00
CA MET A 1 -9.49 -14.38 78.59
C MET A 1 -8.23 -14.52 77.72
N LYS A 2 -8.06 -15.67 77.12
CA LYS A 2 -7.00 -15.94 76.10
C LYS A 2 -7.56 -16.92 75.11
N THR A 3 -8.16 -16.42 74.04
CA THR A 3 -8.51 -17.22 72.88
C THR A 3 -8.48 -16.30 71.61
N SER A 4 -8.06 -16.84 70.56
CA SER A 4 -8.15 -16.27 69.24
C SER A 4 -6.93 -15.48 68.68
N LYS A 5 -5.81 -16.15 68.50
CA LYS A 5 -4.77 -15.67 67.54
C LYS A 5 -4.19 -16.76 66.59
N ASN A 6 -4.61 -18.01 66.69
CA ASN A 6 -4.00 -19.10 65.93
C ASN A 6 -4.79 -19.55 64.70
N ALA A 7 -5.97 -18.99 64.43
CA ALA A 7 -6.79 -19.39 63.27
C ALA A 7 -6.41 -18.66 61.96
N HIS A 8 -5.80 -17.48 62.03
CA HIS A 8 -5.45 -16.71 60.86
C HIS A 8 -4.16 -17.13 60.16
N ALA A 9 -3.24 -17.80 60.85
CA ALA A 9 -1.95 -18.20 60.28
C ALA A 9 -2.06 -19.42 59.37
N ALA A 10 -3.00 -20.33 59.60
CA ALA A 10 -3.17 -21.57 58.83
C ALA A 10 -3.78 -21.29 57.42
N HIS A 11 -4.69 -20.32 57.35
CA HIS A 11 -5.31 -19.97 56.03
C HIS A 11 -4.39 -19.20 55.09
N ALA A 12 -3.47 -18.40 55.62
CA ALA A 12 -2.53 -17.64 54.80
C ALA A 12 -1.51 -18.54 54.06
N GLY A 13 -1.10 -19.64 54.69
CA GLY A 13 -0.17 -20.59 54.09
C GLY A 13 -0.77 -21.42 52.96
N LEU A 14 -2.05 -21.78 53.10
CA LEU A 14 -2.74 -22.59 52.09
C LEU A 14 -3.03 -21.79 50.80
N CYS A 15 -3.44 -20.56 50.94
CA CYS A 15 -3.67 -19.66 49.76
C CYS A 15 -2.38 -19.33 49.03
N ALA A 16 -1.25 -19.17 49.74
CA ALA A 16 0.03 -18.87 49.09
C ALA A 16 0.56 -20.04 48.24
N ASN A 17 0.31 -21.28 48.65
CA ASN A 17 0.73 -22.46 47.90
C ASN A 17 -0.13 -22.72 46.65
N ILE A 18 -1.43 -22.44 46.72
CA ILE A 18 -2.33 -22.56 45.55
C ILE A 18 -1.98 -21.48 44.49
N ALA A 19 -1.70 -20.25 44.92
CA ALA A 19 -1.32 -19.17 44.01
C ALA A 19 0.00 -19.46 43.28
N LYS A 20 0.99 -20.07 43.95
CA LYS A 20 2.27 -20.44 43.32
C LYS A 20 2.12 -21.61 42.35
N ALA A 21 1.25 -22.57 42.61
CA ALA A 21 1.02 -23.70 41.68
C ALA A 21 0.29 -23.25 40.41
N THR A 22 -0.72 -22.39 40.53
CA THR A 22 -1.44 -21.84 39.38
C THR A 22 -0.57 -20.91 38.54
N GLN A 23 0.31 -20.13 39.16
CA GLN A 23 1.21 -19.21 38.42
C GLN A 23 2.24 -19.97 37.57
N LYS A 24 2.78 -21.10 38.09
CA LYS A 24 3.69 -21.94 37.31
C LYS A 24 3.00 -22.62 36.14
N ALA A 25 1.77 -23.11 36.31
CA ALA A 25 1.01 -23.76 35.26
C ALA A 25 0.62 -22.76 34.14
N VAL A 26 0.21 -21.55 34.50
CA VAL A 26 -0.14 -20.49 33.54
C VAL A 26 1.09 -20.02 32.73
N THR A 27 2.24 -19.87 33.41
CA THR A 27 3.47 -19.45 32.75
C THR A 27 3.96 -20.50 31.75
N THR A 28 3.88 -21.78 32.09
CA THR A 28 4.28 -22.88 31.19
C THR A 28 3.32 -23.00 30.01
N ALA A 29 2.02 -22.83 30.20
CA ALA A 29 1.05 -22.83 29.11
C ALA A 29 1.21 -21.64 28.17
N LEU A 30 1.51 -20.45 28.70
CA LEU A 30 1.75 -19.25 27.90
C LEU A 30 3.02 -19.37 27.04
N ILE A 31 4.08 -19.96 27.58
CA ILE A 31 5.33 -20.19 26.84
C ILE A 31 5.12 -21.22 25.71
N CYS A 32 4.33 -22.27 25.96
CA CYS A 32 4.01 -23.26 24.91
C CYS A 32 3.18 -22.65 23.77
N VAL A 33 2.26 -21.73 24.06
CA VAL A 33 1.46 -21.03 23.04
C VAL A 33 2.33 -20.07 22.22
N LEU A 34 3.29 -19.39 22.86
CA LEU A 34 4.23 -18.50 22.15
C LEU A 34 5.23 -19.30 21.28
N LEU A 35 5.65 -20.48 21.69
CA LEU A 35 6.53 -21.34 20.89
C LEU A 35 5.79 -22.01 19.71
N ALA A 36 4.50 -22.33 19.87
CA ALA A 36 3.69 -22.85 18.76
C ALA A 36 3.40 -21.77 17.70
N GLY A 37 3.30 -20.49 18.09
CA GLY A 37 3.13 -19.36 17.17
C GLY A 37 4.38 -19.03 16.34
N MET A 38 5.58 -19.42 16.79
CA MET A 38 6.81 -19.15 16.05
C MET A 38 7.15 -20.20 14.98
N LEU A 39 6.45 -21.34 14.94
CA LEU A 39 6.68 -22.39 13.95
C LEU A 39 5.82 -22.24 12.69
N THR A 40 4.92 -21.27 12.62
CA THR A 40 4.16 -20.93 11.41
C THR A 40 4.76 -19.74 10.62
N ALA A 41 5.88 -19.18 11.07
CA ALA A 41 6.60 -18.11 10.36
C ALA A 41 7.71 -18.71 9.48
N CYS A 42 7.41 -19.78 8.74
CA CYS A 42 8.31 -20.31 7.74
C CYS A 42 7.59 -20.36 6.40
N GLY A 43 7.85 -19.34 5.56
CA GLY A 43 7.62 -19.41 4.13
C GLY A 43 6.21 -19.04 3.67
N GLY A 44 5.97 -17.78 3.56
CA GLY A 44 4.91 -17.18 2.78
C GLY A 44 5.09 -15.68 2.92
N ASP A 45 5.72 -15.09 1.94
CA ASP A 45 5.59 -13.67 1.67
C ASP A 45 4.10 -13.45 1.48
N SER A 46 3.39 -13.06 2.54
CA SER A 46 2.01 -12.61 2.43
C SER A 46 2.08 -11.24 1.75
N SER A 47 2.31 -11.25 0.43
CA SER A 47 2.20 -10.09 -0.39
C SER A 47 0.77 -9.58 -0.22
N LYS A 48 0.64 -8.42 0.41
CA LYS A 48 -0.64 -7.73 0.53
C LYS A 48 -1.23 -7.62 -0.87
N SER A 49 -2.48 -8.02 -1.03
CA SER A 49 -3.20 -7.88 -2.29
C SER A 49 -3.97 -6.57 -2.27
N TYR A 50 -3.85 -5.80 -3.34
CA TYR A 50 -4.57 -4.54 -3.53
C TYR A 50 -5.55 -4.68 -4.69
N ASP A 51 -6.74 -4.10 -4.55
CA ASP A 51 -7.62 -3.78 -5.66
C ASP A 51 -7.21 -2.41 -6.21
N LEU A 52 -6.78 -2.34 -7.46
CA LEU A 52 -6.24 -1.09 -8.01
C LEU A 52 -7.30 -0.01 -8.22
N GLN A 53 -8.58 -0.38 -8.36
CA GLN A 53 -9.67 0.60 -8.38
C GLN A 53 -9.88 1.22 -6.98
N GLU A 54 -9.77 0.42 -5.92
CA GLU A 54 -9.82 0.94 -4.55
C GLU A 54 -8.62 1.86 -4.29
N VAL A 55 -7.41 1.45 -4.71
CA VAL A 55 -6.19 2.29 -4.60
C VAL A 55 -6.37 3.63 -5.34
N TYR A 56 -6.94 3.64 -6.54
CA TYR A 56 -7.26 4.86 -7.26
C TYR A 56 -8.20 5.78 -6.44
N GLN A 57 -9.28 5.22 -5.87
CA GLN A 57 -10.20 5.98 -5.04
C GLN A 57 -9.53 6.51 -3.76
N GLU A 58 -8.64 5.74 -3.15
CA GLU A 58 -7.84 6.18 -1.99
C GLU A 58 -6.93 7.36 -2.34
N ILE A 59 -6.29 7.35 -3.52
CA ILE A 59 -5.48 8.48 -4.01
C ILE A 59 -6.35 9.74 -4.15
N LEU A 60 -7.55 9.63 -4.72
CA LEU A 60 -8.45 10.76 -4.84
C LEU A 60 -8.98 11.25 -3.49
N ALA A 61 -9.29 10.34 -2.57
CA ALA A 61 -9.79 10.66 -1.23
C ALA A 61 -8.72 11.31 -0.32
N ALA A 62 -7.44 11.09 -0.61
CA ALA A 62 -6.33 11.65 0.17
C ALA A 62 -6.02 13.12 -0.15
N GLN A 63 -6.77 13.73 -1.07
CA GLN A 63 -6.50 15.10 -1.49
C GLN A 63 -6.91 16.13 -0.44
N PRO A 64 -6.22 17.29 -0.37
CA PRO A 64 -6.58 18.37 0.54
C PRO A 64 -8.01 18.89 0.29
N GLU A 65 -8.74 19.26 1.35
CA GLU A 65 -10.13 19.74 1.28
C GLU A 65 -10.33 20.99 0.39
N ASN A 66 -9.26 21.75 0.11
CA ASN A 66 -9.29 22.94 -0.70
C ASN A 66 -8.94 22.71 -2.18
N THR A 67 -8.83 21.45 -2.62
CA THR A 67 -8.65 21.10 -4.03
C THR A 67 -9.97 20.77 -4.69
N ASP A 68 -10.02 20.93 -6.02
CA ASP A 68 -11.17 20.52 -6.81
C ASP A 68 -11.31 18.99 -6.85
N ASP A 69 -12.52 18.48 -7.01
CA ASP A 69 -12.76 17.06 -7.17
C ASP A 69 -12.30 16.59 -8.56
N LEU A 70 -11.26 15.76 -8.58
CA LEU A 70 -10.72 15.18 -9.82
C LEU A 70 -11.60 14.08 -10.40
N SER A 71 -12.49 13.45 -9.60
CA SER A 71 -13.29 12.31 -10.05
C SER A 71 -14.22 12.65 -11.24
N GLY A 72 -14.65 13.92 -11.34
CA GLY A 72 -15.51 14.41 -12.42
C GLY A 72 -14.78 14.75 -13.72
N VAL A 73 -13.44 14.79 -13.71
CA VAL A 73 -12.61 15.21 -14.85
C VAL A 73 -11.58 14.18 -15.30
N MET A 74 -11.40 13.13 -14.51
CA MET A 74 -10.55 11.98 -14.84
C MET A 74 -11.39 10.90 -15.52
N PHE A 75 -10.92 10.38 -16.63
CA PHE A 75 -11.60 9.35 -17.42
C PHE A 75 -10.75 8.10 -17.49
N GLU A 76 -11.37 6.96 -17.25
CA GLU A 76 -10.72 5.66 -17.39
C GLU A 76 -10.46 5.36 -18.85
N THR A 77 -9.22 4.98 -19.16
CA THR A 77 -8.79 4.50 -20.46
C THR A 77 -8.64 2.98 -20.38
N THR A 78 -9.48 2.26 -21.12
CA THR A 78 -9.47 0.78 -21.20
C THR A 78 -9.06 0.26 -22.58
N ASP A 79 -8.87 1.18 -23.54
CA ASP A 79 -8.42 0.85 -24.90
C ASP A 79 -6.92 0.54 -24.88
N GLN A 80 -6.57 -0.72 -25.13
CA GLN A 80 -5.20 -1.21 -25.07
C GLN A 80 -4.30 -0.57 -26.15
N ASP A 81 -4.83 -0.21 -27.31
CA ASP A 81 -4.06 0.47 -28.35
C ASP A 81 -3.72 1.90 -27.90
N ALA A 82 -4.65 2.59 -27.24
CA ALA A 82 -4.42 3.92 -26.68
C ALA A 82 -3.43 3.87 -25.49
N ILE A 83 -3.50 2.84 -24.64
CA ILE A 83 -2.54 2.63 -23.56
C ILE A 83 -1.15 2.36 -24.12
N GLU A 84 -1.01 1.49 -25.12
CA GLU A 84 0.28 1.18 -25.74
C GLU A 84 0.90 2.39 -26.45
N GLU A 85 0.09 3.29 -27.01
CA GLU A 85 0.58 4.55 -27.60
C GLU A 85 1.23 5.45 -26.54
N VAL A 86 0.64 5.51 -25.33
CA VAL A 86 1.13 6.34 -24.22
C VAL A 86 2.24 5.65 -23.43
N TYR A 87 2.18 4.32 -23.30
CA TYR A 87 3.10 3.47 -22.55
C TYR A 87 3.72 2.36 -23.43
N PRO A 88 4.58 2.70 -24.39
CA PRO A 88 5.12 1.75 -25.35
C PRO A 88 5.84 0.59 -24.66
N GLY A 89 5.42 -0.63 -24.99
CA GLY A 89 5.98 -1.87 -24.46
C GLY A 89 5.22 -2.44 -23.25
N LEU A 90 4.24 -1.73 -22.71
CA LEU A 90 3.44 -2.23 -21.59
C LEU A 90 2.62 -3.46 -21.99
N GLY A 91 2.05 -3.49 -23.19
CA GLY A 91 1.28 -4.62 -23.71
C GLY A 91 2.08 -5.92 -23.87
N ALA A 92 3.42 -5.87 -23.86
CA ALA A 92 4.28 -7.05 -23.84
C ALA A 92 4.43 -7.67 -22.44
N ILE A 93 4.05 -6.95 -21.38
CA ILE A 93 4.15 -7.39 -20.00
C ILE A 93 2.82 -8.03 -19.57
N LYS A 94 2.90 -9.20 -18.94
CA LYS A 94 1.70 -9.85 -18.42
C LYS A 94 1.24 -9.17 -17.13
N LEU A 95 0.13 -8.45 -17.20
CA LEU A 95 -0.51 -7.82 -16.05
C LEU A 95 -1.62 -8.70 -15.48
N LYS A 96 -1.88 -8.59 -14.17
CA LYS A 96 -3.05 -9.16 -13.49
C LYS A 96 -4.15 -8.12 -13.32
N GLN A 97 -3.76 -6.87 -13.05
CA GLN A 97 -4.64 -5.73 -12.92
C GLN A 97 -4.00 -4.53 -13.63
N GLU A 98 -4.84 -3.67 -14.19
CA GLU A 98 -4.45 -2.43 -14.84
C GLU A 98 -5.56 -1.40 -14.62
N VAL A 99 -5.18 -0.19 -14.22
CA VAL A 99 -6.08 0.95 -14.03
C VAL A 99 -5.39 2.18 -14.58
N CYS A 100 -5.99 2.80 -15.59
CA CYS A 100 -5.46 3.98 -16.25
C CYS A 100 -6.52 5.09 -16.25
N TYR A 101 -6.24 6.20 -15.58
CA TYR A 101 -7.08 7.39 -15.56
C TYR A 101 -6.29 8.60 -16.06
N GLN A 102 -6.89 9.34 -16.98
CA GLN A 102 -6.30 10.53 -17.59
C GLN A 102 -7.29 11.68 -17.58
N HIS A 103 -6.78 12.91 -17.47
CA HIS A 103 -7.62 14.11 -17.55
C HIS A 103 -8.01 14.38 -19.02
N ALA A 104 -9.31 14.59 -19.27
CA ALA A 104 -9.87 14.70 -20.62
C ALA A 104 -9.34 15.87 -21.45
N VAL A 105 -8.87 16.94 -20.84
CA VAL A 105 -8.64 18.21 -21.53
C VAL A 105 -7.22 18.75 -21.40
N THR A 106 -6.56 18.59 -20.26
CA THR A 106 -5.31 19.32 -19.97
C THR A 106 -4.02 18.59 -20.31
N GLY A 107 -4.07 17.28 -20.62
CA GLY A 107 -2.87 16.44 -20.83
C GLY A 107 -1.96 16.35 -19.59
N PHE A 108 -2.35 16.96 -18.46
CA PHE A 108 -1.71 16.86 -17.17
C PHE A 108 -2.74 16.45 -16.12
N CYS A 109 -2.49 15.45 -15.42
CA CYS A 109 -3.18 14.64 -14.44
C CYS A 109 -3.42 13.24 -15.01
N GLU A 110 -2.64 12.32 -14.50
CA GLU A 110 -2.64 10.94 -14.97
C GLU A 110 -2.32 10.02 -13.79
N ILE A 111 -3.08 8.94 -13.65
CA ILE A 111 -2.84 7.89 -12.66
C ILE A 111 -2.85 6.56 -13.41
N MET A 112 -1.70 5.88 -13.42
CA MET A 112 -1.54 4.56 -13.99
C MET A 112 -1.08 3.59 -12.92
N LEU A 113 -1.88 2.56 -12.68
CA LEU A 113 -1.63 1.53 -11.65
C LEU A 113 -1.63 0.16 -12.32
N VAL A 114 -0.64 -0.67 -12.02
CA VAL A 114 -0.58 -2.03 -12.53
C VAL A 114 -0.15 -3.04 -11.47
N GLU A 115 -0.63 -4.28 -11.61
CA GLU A 115 -0.08 -5.45 -10.93
C GLU A 115 0.52 -6.38 -11.98
N VAL A 116 1.85 -6.57 -11.94
CA VAL A 116 2.53 -7.54 -12.80
C VAL A 116 2.31 -8.96 -12.34
N ALA A 117 2.23 -9.89 -13.29
CA ALA A 117 2.09 -11.31 -12.97
C ALA A 117 3.37 -11.93 -12.36
N ASP A 118 4.54 -11.41 -12.75
CA ASP A 118 5.85 -11.87 -12.30
C ASP A 118 6.66 -10.67 -11.78
N SER A 119 7.19 -10.77 -10.56
CA SER A 119 7.97 -9.69 -9.92
C SER A 119 9.21 -9.26 -10.70
N LYS A 120 9.74 -10.11 -11.55
CA LYS A 120 10.86 -9.74 -12.44
C LYS A 120 10.50 -8.63 -13.44
N ASP A 121 9.22 -8.46 -13.75
CA ASP A 121 8.74 -7.48 -14.73
C ASP A 121 8.50 -6.09 -14.10
N VAL A 122 8.57 -5.96 -12.76
CA VAL A 122 8.38 -4.68 -12.03
C VAL A 122 9.30 -3.60 -12.56
N GLN A 123 10.60 -3.90 -12.72
CA GLN A 123 11.57 -2.90 -13.19
C GLN A 123 11.27 -2.45 -14.62
N SER A 124 10.83 -3.34 -15.49
CA SER A 124 10.44 -2.98 -16.86
C SER A 124 9.26 -2.02 -16.88
N VAL A 125 8.27 -2.20 -16.00
CA VAL A 125 7.15 -1.26 -15.86
C VAL A 125 7.63 0.09 -15.30
N VAL A 126 8.51 0.08 -14.30
CA VAL A 126 9.10 1.32 -13.77
C VAL A 126 9.82 2.10 -14.87
N ASP A 127 10.56 1.42 -15.73
CA ASP A 127 11.28 2.05 -16.84
C ASP A 127 10.31 2.66 -17.87
N ILE A 128 9.22 1.96 -18.20
CA ILE A 128 8.15 2.45 -19.09
C ILE A 128 7.49 3.71 -18.49
N PHE A 129 7.16 3.68 -17.20
CA PHE A 129 6.53 4.82 -16.53
C PHE A 129 7.47 6.03 -16.43
N ASN A 130 8.75 5.81 -16.15
CA ASN A 130 9.74 6.88 -16.19
C ASN A 130 9.90 7.46 -17.60
N GLN A 131 9.87 6.61 -18.63
CA GLN A 131 9.90 7.08 -20.03
C GLN A 131 8.67 7.94 -20.37
N ARG A 132 7.49 7.58 -19.85
CA ARG A 132 6.28 8.40 -19.99
C ARG A 132 6.46 9.78 -19.35
N ILE A 133 7.00 9.84 -18.13
CA ILE A 133 7.30 11.09 -17.43
C ILE A 133 8.32 11.92 -18.22
N ASP A 134 9.41 11.30 -18.66
CA ASP A 134 10.45 11.97 -19.44
C ASP A 134 9.89 12.54 -20.75
N THR A 135 9.08 11.77 -21.47
CA THR A 135 8.45 12.24 -22.72
C THR A 135 7.55 13.44 -22.47
N ALA A 136 6.69 13.38 -21.45
CA ALA A 136 5.78 14.46 -21.11
C ALA A 136 6.50 15.70 -20.57
N SER A 137 7.58 15.51 -19.80
CA SER A 137 8.40 16.60 -19.23
C SER A 137 9.24 17.34 -20.28
N ASN A 138 9.44 16.74 -21.46
CA ASN A 138 10.20 17.34 -22.56
C ASN A 138 9.30 17.82 -23.70
N ASP A 139 7.98 17.87 -23.52
CA ASP A 139 7.06 18.35 -24.54
C ASP A 139 7.25 19.87 -24.79
N SER A 140 7.71 20.19 -25.96
CA SER A 140 7.96 21.58 -26.35
C SER A 140 6.71 22.35 -26.82
N PHE A 141 5.61 21.64 -27.10
CA PHE A 141 4.36 22.27 -27.51
C PHE A 141 3.57 22.84 -26.31
N TYR A 142 3.72 22.22 -25.14
CA TYR A 142 3.04 22.61 -23.91
C TYR A 142 4.02 22.76 -22.74
N PRO A 143 4.88 23.80 -22.76
CA PRO A 143 5.98 23.93 -21.79
C PRO A 143 5.51 24.08 -20.35
N GLU A 144 4.32 24.64 -20.09
CA GLU A 144 3.75 24.74 -18.76
C GLU A 144 3.32 23.36 -18.23
N THR A 145 2.68 22.54 -19.08
CA THR A 145 2.33 21.16 -18.76
C THR A 145 3.58 20.31 -18.56
N ALA A 146 4.59 20.46 -19.42
CA ALA A 146 5.87 19.75 -19.28
C ALA A 146 6.56 20.05 -17.94
N GLN A 147 6.51 21.30 -17.48
CA GLN A 147 7.05 21.66 -16.18
C GLN A 147 6.29 20.98 -15.01
N LEU A 148 4.97 20.87 -15.11
CA LEU A 148 4.17 20.15 -14.09
C LEU A 148 4.52 18.67 -14.07
N TRP A 149 4.69 18.02 -15.22
CA TRP A 149 5.16 16.64 -15.29
C TRP A 149 6.51 16.46 -14.61
N ALA A 150 7.48 17.34 -14.89
CA ALA A 150 8.80 17.28 -14.30
C ALA A 150 8.82 17.47 -12.77
N GLN A 151 7.85 18.20 -12.23
CA GLN A 151 7.81 18.53 -10.79
C GLN A 151 6.95 17.58 -9.98
N ASN A 152 5.82 17.12 -10.54
CA ASN A 152 4.75 16.49 -9.76
C ASN A 152 4.52 15.02 -10.12
N ALA A 153 5.11 14.50 -11.22
CA ALA A 153 4.96 13.09 -11.56
C ALA A 153 5.96 12.23 -10.80
N GLN A 154 5.51 11.06 -10.33
CA GLN A 154 6.37 10.13 -9.63
C GLN A 154 5.94 8.67 -9.84
N VAL A 155 6.90 7.76 -9.70
CA VAL A 155 6.69 6.32 -9.74
C VAL A 155 6.93 5.73 -8.36
N GLN A 156 6.00 4.87 -7.89
CA GLN A 156 6.13 4.12 -6.64
C GLN A 156 5.90 2.63 -6.89
N THR A 157 6.54 1.79 -6.08
CA THR A 157 6.40 0.32 -6.17
C THR A 157 6.09 -0.29 -4.81
N GLY A 158 5.38 -1.44 -4.83
CA GLY A 158 5.13 -2.26 -3.66
C GLY A 158 4.87 -3.72 -4.04
N GLY A 159 5.85 -4.61 -3.81
CA GLY A 159 5.75 -5.99 -4.28
C GLY A 159 5.63 -6.08 -5.81
N ASN A 160 4.52 -6.63 -6.31
CA ASN A 160 4.22 -6.73 -7.74
C ASN A 160 3.47 -5.52 -8.32
N TYR A 161 3.28 -4.48 -7.51
CA TYR A 161 2.50 -3.30 -7.89
C TYR A 161 3.41 -2.14 -8.27
N VAL A 162 3.03 -1.42 -9.32
CA VAL A 162 3.70 -0.20 -9.76
C VAL A 162 2.63 0.87 -9.99
N ALA A 163 2.86 2.05 -9.46
CA ALA A 163 2.03 3.23 -9.67
C ALA A 163 2.85 4.33 -10.32
N MET A 164 2.30 4.97 -11.34
CA MET A 164 2.71 6.29 -11.81
C MET A 164 1.57 7.26 -11.52
N VAL A 165 1.89 8.36 -10.86
CA VAL A 165 0.92 9.38 -10.47
C VAL A 165 1.46 10.75 -10.83
N ALA A 166 0.70 11.50 -11.61
CA ALA A 166 0.95 12.90 -11.95
C ALA A 166 -0.28 13.72 -11.59
N LEU A 167 -0.19 14.58 -10.57
CA LEU A 167 -1.30 15.39 -10.06
C LEU A 167 -0.99 16.88 -10.20
N PRO A 168 -2.02 17.74 -10.40
CA PRO A 168 -1.84 19.19 -10.50
C PRO A 168 -1.27 19.82 -9.22
N ASP A 169 -0.83 21.07 -9.34
CA ASP A 169 -0.38 21.83 -8.18
C ASP A 169 -1.48 21.93 -7.11
N GLY A 170 -1.07 21.79 -5.86
CA GLY A 170 -1.97 21.80 -4.71
C GLY A 170 -2.53 20.44 -4.33
N TYR A 171 -2.37 19.44 -5.20
CA TYR A 171 -2.70 18.05 -4.89
C TYR A 171 -1.50 17.32 -4.29
N THR A 172 -1.76 16.22 -3.61
CA THR A 172 -0.72 15.45 -2.91
C THR A 172 -0.70 14.01 -3.39
N VAL A 173 0.44 13.54 -3.87
CA VAL A 173 0.65 12.11 -4.06
C VAL A 173 0.94 11.47 -2.70
N PRO A 174 0.20 10.45 -2.27
CA PRO A 174 0.46 9.78 -1.01
C PRO A 174 1.92 9.31 -0.91
N GLU A 175 2.55 9.50 0.27
CA GLU A 175 3.94 9.08 0.50
C GLU A 175 4.15 7.59 0.23
N LYS A 176 3.13 6.78 0.51
CA LYS A 176 3.08 5.35 0.21
C LYS A 176 1.73 4.97 -0.35
N ILE A 177 1.70 4.60 -1.62
CA ILE A 177 0.51 4.09 -2.30
C ILE A 177 0.29 2.61 -1.92
N PHE A 178 1.36 1.84 -1.89
CA PHE A 178 1.33 0.41 -1.51
C PHE A 178 2.02 0.21 -0.16
N SER A 179 1.26 0.06 0.94
CA SER A 179 1.77 -0.06 2.32
C SER A 179 1.23 -1.27 3.09
#